data_b3f6add7d35e17b59e7398e75e1d64a2
#
_entry.id   b3f6add7d35e17b59e7398e75e1d64a2
#
_cell.length_a   1.000
_cell.length_b   1.000
_cell.length_c   1.000
_cell.angle_alpha   90.00
_cell.angle_beta   90.00
_cell.angle_gamma   90.00
#
_symmetry.space_group_name_H-M   'P 1'
#
loop_
_entity.id
_entity.type
_entity.pdbx_description
1 polymer ?
#
loop_
_entity_poly.entity_id
_entity_poly.type
_entity_poly.pdbx_seq_one_letter_code
_entity_poly.pdbx_strand_id
1 'polypeptide(L)'
;MFSSESWDQVESNLSARKIVLEVCDTIVMRGGRLAGAGIVGILQKMEEDSTGLIFGKRTVVAMDGGLYEHYPQYKRYLKDAVKEILGLEKSKNVVIEHTKDGSGIGASLLAASNSKYEHDF
;
A
#
# COMPACT_ATOMS: atom_id res chain seq x y z
N MET A 1 16.55 -20.42 -40.23
CA MET A 1 17.88 -19.93 -39.79
C MET A 1 17.75 -18.40 -39.56
N PHE A 2 18.03 -17.95 -38.38
CA PHE A 2 17.91 -16.52 -38.06
C PHE A 2 19.14 -15.76 -38.61
N SER A 3 18.89 -14.60 -39.25
CA SER A 3 19.94 -13.69 -39.67
C SER A 3 20.60 -13.00 -38.45
N SER A 4 21.81 -12.45 -38.59
CA SER A 4 22.42 -11.66 -37.51
C SER A 4 21.56 -10.48 -37.07
N GLU A 5 20.85 -9.86 -38.01
CA GLU A 5 19.88 -8.76 -37.71
C GLU A 5 18.75 -9.21 -36.81
N SER A 6 18.25 -10.46 -36.93
CA SER A 6 17.20 -11.01 -36.06
C SER A 6 17.69 -11.18 -34.62
N TRP A 7 18.94 -11.60 -34.42
CA TRP A 7 19.54 -11.71 -33.09
C TRP A 7 19.76 -10.36 -32.44
N ASP A 8 20.22 -9.36 -33.19
CA ASP A 8 20.38 -7.99 -32.72
C ASP A 8 19.04 -7.37 -32.30
N GLN A 9 17.96 -7.65 -33.02
CA GLN A 9 16.62 -7.23 -32.65
C GLN A 9 16.12 -7.92 -31.35
N VAL A 10 16.40 -9.20 -31.18
CA VAL A 10 16.04 -9.94 -29.97
C VAL A 10 16.80 -9.38 -28.75
N GLU A 11 18.09 -9.15 -28.86
CA GLU A 11 18.89 -8.55 -27.79
C GLU A 11 18.43 -7.14 -27.45
N SER A 12 18.14 -6.31 -28.46
CA SER A 12 17.60 -4.97 -28.28
C SER A 12 16.23 -5.00 -27.56
N ASN A 13 15.34 -5.93 -27.93
CA ASN A 13 14.04 -6.10 -27.27
C ASN A 13 14.19 -6.57 -25.82
N LEU A 14 15.13 -7.46 -25.51
CA LEU A 14 15.40 -7.91 -24.15
C LEU A 14 15.94 -6.76 -23.28
N SER A 15 16.87 -5.96 -23.83
CA SER A 15 17.40 -4.77 -23.15
C SER A 15 16.31 -3.75 -22.88
N ALA A 16 15.44 -3.48 -23.84
CA ALA A 16 14.30 -2.58 -23.69
C ALA A 16 13.33 -3.08 -22.61
N ARG A 17 13.03 -4.37 -22.59
CA ARG A 17 12.17 -4.99 -21.55
C ARG A 17 12.77 -4.86 -20.16
N LYS A 18 14.08 -5.07 -20.00
CA LYS A 18 14.77 -4.87 -18.72
C LYS A 18 14.64 -3.44 -18.23
N ILE A 19 14.87 -2.45 -19.10
CA ILE A 19 14.73 -1.02 -18.76
C ILE A 19 13.31 -0.72 -18.31
N VAL A 20 12.30 -1.20 -19.02
CA VAL A 20 10.89 -1.02 -18.64
C VAL A 20 10.60 -1.62 -17.27
N LEU A 21 11.09 -2.83 -16.99
CA LEU A 21 10.91 -3.48 -15.70
C LEU A 21 11.59 -2.71 -14.55
N GLU A 22 12.79 -2.21 -14.78
CA GLU A 22 13.52 -1.38 -13.79
C GLU A 22 12.79 -0.07 -13.51
N VAL A 23 12.28 0.60 -14.55
CA VAL A 23 11.48 1.81 -14.40
C VAL A 23 10.19 1.52 -13.61
N CYS A 24 9.49 0.45 -13.96
CA CYS A 24 8.28 0.03 -13.24
C CYS A 24 8.57 -0.27 -11.76
N ASP A 25 9.65 -1.00 -11.47
CA ASP A 25 10.03 -1.31 -10.10
C ASP A 25 10.40 -0.05 -9.31
N THR A 26 11.11 0.89 -9.93
CA THR A 26 11.46 2.18 -9.31
C THR A 26 10.21 3.00 -8.97
N ILE A 27 9.24 3.04 -9.86
CA ILE A 27 7.96 3.74 -9.63
C ILE A 27 7.18 3.08 -8.51
N VAL A 28 7.10 1.76 -8.51
CA VAL A 28 6.40 0.97 -7.47
C VAL A 28 7.07 1.12 -6.12
N MET A 29 8.40 1.08 -6.07
CA MET A 29 9.18 1.31 -4.85
C MET A 29 8.91 2.69 -4.28
N ARG A 30 8.98 3.72 -5.11
CA ARG A 30 8.66 5.09 -4.70
C ARG A 30 7.24 5.20 -4.16
N GLY A 31 6.26 4.66 -4.88
CA GLY A 31 4.85 4.67 -4.47
C GLY A 31 4.63 3.96 -3.14
N GLY A 32 5.19 2.77 -2.97
CA GLY A 32 5.11 2.01 -1.73
C GLY A 32 5.76 2.73 -0.55
N ARG A 33 6.95 3.28 -0.74
CA ARG A 33 7.66 4.05 0.30
C ARG A 33 6.92 5.33 0.70
N LEU A 34 6.38 6.07 -0.25
CA LEU A 34 5.58 7.26 0.02
C LEU A 34 4.28 6.92 0.75
N ALA A 35 3.60 5.87 0.36
CA ALA A 35 2.41 5.39 1.05
C ALA A 35 2.71 4.97 2.50
N GLY A 36 3.80 4.24 2.70
CA GLY A 36 4.27 3.88 4.05
C GLY A 36 4.59 5.10 4.91
N ALA A 37 5.27 6.09 4.36
CA ALA A 37 5.55 7.35 5.05
C ALA A 37 4.26 8.10 5.41
N GLY A 38 3.29 8.13 4.51
CA GLY A 38 1.98 8.74 4.76
C GLY A 38 1.23 8.07 5.91
N ILE A 39 1.22 6.74 5.93
CA ILE A 39 0.62 5.95 7.02
C ILE A 39 1.30 6.31 8.36
N VAL A 40 2.62 6.31 8.40
CA VAL A 40 3.37 6.65 9.62
C VAL A 40 3.05 8.08 10.09
N GLY A 41 2.99 9.04 9.17
CA GLY A 41 2.63 10.41 9.50
C GLY A 41 1.27 10.53 10.17
N ILE A 42 0.26 9.82 9.66
CA ILE A 42 -1.08 9.78 10.26
C ILE A 42 -1.04 9.11 11.65
N LEU A 43 -0.36 7.98 11.78
CA LEU A 43 -0.26 7.27 13.06
C LEU A 43 0.46 8.11 14.12
N GLN A 44 1.53 8.80 13.75
CA GLN A 44 2.25 9.71 14.63
C GLN A 44 1.36 10.88 15.09
N LYS A 45 0.61 11.47 14.17
CA LYS A 45 -0.32 12.54 14.51
C LYS A 45 -1.40 12.08 15.47
N MET A 46 -1.95 10.90 15.26
CA MET A 46 -2.94 10.32 16.18
C MET A 46 -2.36 10.04 17.56
N GLU A 47 -1.10 9.57 17.63
CA GLU A 47 -0.41 9.34 18.89
C GLU A 47 -0.11 10.64 19.64
N GLU A 48 0.25 11.71 18.94
CA GLU A 48 0.43 13.05 19.54
C GLU A 48 -0.85 13.59 20.15
N ASP A 49 -1.98 13.38 19.46
CA ASP A 49 -3.29 13.85 19.94
C ASP A 49 -3.83 13.02 21.12
N SER A 50 -3.42 11.76 21.23
CA SER A 50 -3.84 10.83 22.28
C SER A 50 -2.74 9.82 22.62
N THR A 51 -1.82 10.19 23.50
CA THR A 51 -0.66 9.38 23.87
C THR A 51 -1.03 7.97 24.31
N GLY A 52 -0.36 6.97 23.75
CA GLY A 52 -0.60 5.55 23.99
C GLY A 52 -1.76 4.94 23.18
N LEU A 53 -2.45 5.73 22.36
CA LEU A 53 -3.55 5.24 21.55
C LEU A 53 -3.07 4.30 20.43
N ILE A 54 -1.97 4.63 19.80
CA ILE A 54 -1.47 3.92 18.61
C ILE A 54 -0.31 2.97 18.98
N PHE A 55 0.74 3.48 19.57
CA PHE A 55 1.97 2.70 19.83
C PHE A 55 1.96 1.95 21.17
N GLY A 56 1.05 2.29 22.06
CA GLY A 56 0.82 1.57 23.32
C GLY A 56 -0.02 0.31 23.19
N LYS A 57 -0.64 0.07 22.04
CA LYS A 57 -1.47 -1.11 21.73
C LYS A 57 -1.30 -1.53 20.28
N ARG A 58 -1.88 -2.71 19.97
CA ARG A 58 -1.98 -3.17 18.58
C ARG A 58 -2.90 -2.26 17.78
N THR A 59 -2.39 -1.73 16.67
CA THR A 59 -3.12 -0.88 15.73
C THR A 59 -3.18 -1.56 14.37
N VAL A 60 -4.35 -1.58 13.76
CA VAL A 60 -4.55 -2.16 12.43
C VAL A 60 -4.79 -1.05 11.41
N VAL A 61 -4.00 -1.08 10.35
CA VAL A 61 -4.18 -0.23 9.17
C VAL A 61 -4.81 -1.08 8.07
N ALA A 62 -6.02 -0.75 7.70
CA ALA A 62 -6.74 -1.41 6.63
C ALA A 62 -6.35 -0.82 5.28
N MET A 63 -5.93 -1.68 4.35
CA MET A 63 -5.56 -1.31 2.99
C MET A 63 -6.57 -1.86 2.00
N ASP A 64 -7.16 -0.99 1.19
CA ASP A 64 -8.03 -1.37 0.09
C ASP A 64 -7.38 -1.03 -1.25
N GLY A 65 -7.64 -1.85 -2.25
CA GLY A 65 -7.16 -1.63 -3.61
C GLY A 65 -6.31 -2.75 -4.18
N GLY A 66 -6.44 -2.94 -5.51
CA GLY A 66 -5.80 -4.02 -6.24
C GLY A 66 -4.28 -3.96 -6.25
N LEU A 67 -3.70 -2.78 -6.18
CA LEU A 67 -2.25 -2.62 -6.14
C LEU A 67 -1.64 -3.26 -4.89
N TYR A 68 -2.23 -3.02 -3.73
CA TYR A 68 -1.79 -3.65 -2.48
C TYR A 68 -2.07 -5.16 -2.47
N GLU A 69 -3.24 -5.55 -2.96
CA GLU A 69 -3.67 -6.95 -2.98
C GLU A 69 -2.85 -7.81 -3.94
N HIS A 70 -2.62 -7.34 -5.17
CA HIS A 70 -2.10 -8.16 -6.26
C HIS A 70 -0.64 -7.89 -6.64
N TYR A 71 0.00 -6.88 -6.08
CA TYR A 71 1.38 -6.55 -6.39
C TYR A 71 2.29 -6.69 -5.16
N PRO A 72 2.92 -7.87 -4.98
CA PRO A 72 3.69 -8.17 -3.77
C PRO A 72 4.83 -7.21 -3.49
N GLN A 73 5.50 -6.70 -4.51
CA GLN A 73 6.61 -5.75 -4.37
C GLN A 73 6.14 -4.43 -3.75
N TYR A 74 5.00 -3.91 -4.18
CA TYR A 74 4.42 -2.70 -3.59
C TYR A 74 4.14 -2.88 -2.11
N LYS A 75 3.50 -3.97 -1.75
CA LYS A 75 3.20 -4.34 -0.36
C LYS A 75 4.46 -4.43 0.49
N ARG A 76 5.52 -5.04 -0.04
CA ARG A 76 6.82 -5.15 0.63
C ARG A 76 7.45 -3.79 0.85
N TYR A 77 7.56 -2.96 -0.19
CA TYR A 77 8.12 -1.61 -0.10
C TYR A 77 7.38 -0.74 0.92
N LEU A 78 6.06 -0.83 0.95
CA LEU A 78 5.24 -0.10 1.91
C LEU A 78 5.53 -0.57 3.34
N LYS A 79 5.51 -1.87 3.60
CA LYS A 79 5.77 -2.43 4.93
C LYS A 79 7.19 -2.17 5.41
N ASP A 80 8.17 -2.25 4.52
CA ASP A 80 9.57 -1.95 4.84
C ASP A 80 9.75 -0.48 5.19
N ALA A 81 9.09 0.44 4.48
CA ALA A 81 9.12 1.85 4.81
C ALA A 81 8.53 2.16 6.19
N VAL A 82 7.41 1.53 6.53
CA VAL A 82 6.81 1.68 7.87
C VAL A 82 7.77 1.20 8.96
N LYS A 83 8.41 0.05 8.77
CA LYS A 83 9.43 -0.47 9.70
C LYS A 83 10.63 0.46 9.83
N GLU A 84 11.13 0.95 8.70
CA GLU A 84 12.30 1.83 8.65
C GLU A 84 12.05 3.13 9.42
N ILE A 85 10.88 3.73 9.26
CA ILE A 85 10.56 5.01 9.88
C ILE A 85 10.21 4.86 11.37
N LEU A 86 9.40 3.86 11.72
CA LEU A 86 8.98 3.63 13.11
C LEU A 86 10.03 2.94 13.98
N GLY A 87 10.93 2.17 13.37
CA GLY A 87 11.83 1.27 14.09
C GLY A 87 11.15 -0.04 14.51
N LEU A 88 11.95 -1.01 14.96
CA LEU A 88 11.48 -2.37 15.23
C LEU A 88 10.44 -2.43 16.37
N GLU A 89 10.61 -1.64 17.43
CA GLU A 89 9.73 -1.70 18.60
C GLU A 89 8.32 -1.20 18.27
N LYS A 90 8.18 -0.02 17.71
CA LYS A 90 6.88 0.57 17.37
C LYS A 90 6.19 -0.16 16.23
N SER A 91 6.94 -0.63 15.23
CA SER A 91 6.38 -1.32 14.07
C SER A 91 5.75 -2.67 14.41
N LYS A 92 6.13 -3.32 15.51
CA LYS A 92 5.50 -4.56 15.98
C LYS A 92 4.02 -4.38 16.33
N ASN A 93 3.64 -3.22 16.77
CA ASN A 93 2.27 -2.91 17.15
C ASN A 93 1.39 -2.45 15.98
N VAL A 94 2.00 -2.18 14.83
CA VAL A 94 1.28 -1.75 13.62
C VAL A 94 1.13 -2.93 12.67
N VAL A 95 -0.11 -3.31 12.43
CA VAL A 95 -0.48 -4.40 11.52
C VAL A 95 -1.14 -3.80 10.28
N ILE A 96 -0.62 -4.12 9.11
CA ILE A 96 -1.17 -3.63 7.83
C ILE A 96 -1.81 -4.82 7.13
N GLU A 97 -3.14 -4.77 6.97
CA GLU A 97 -3.92 -5.84 6.37
C GLU A 97 -4.77 -5.37 5.21
N HIS A 98 -4.97 -6.26 4.26
CA HIS A 98 -5.87 -6.02 3.14
C HIS A 98 -7.32 -6.18 3.57
N THR A 99 -8.18 -5.29 3.05
CA THR A 99 -9.64 -5.38 3.20
C THR A 99 -10.28 -5.58 1.84
N LYS A 100 -11.34 -6.39 1.79
CA LYS A 100 -12.14 -6.54 0.57
C LYS A 100 -13.23 -5.49 0.56
N ASP A 101 -13.25 -4.67 -0.52
CA ASP A 101 -14.28 -3.68 -0.77
C ASP A 101 -14.53 -2.72 0.42
N GLY A 102 -13.46 -2.32 1.09
CA GLY A 102 -13.52 -1.41 2.24
C GLY A 102 -14.17 -0.09 1.89
N SER A 103 -13.89 0.46 0.72
CA SER A 103 -14.51 1.70 0.24
C SER A 103 -16.00 1.54 -0.05
N GLY A 104 -16.42 0.46 -0.68
CA GLY A 104 -17.84 0.17 -0.95
C GLY A 104 -18.64 -0.08 0.33
N ILE A 105 -18.09 -0.88 1.24
CA ILE A 105 -18.71 -1.15 2.56
C ILE A 105 -18.78 0.14 3.38
N GLY A 106 -17.71 0.90 3.43
CA GLY A 106 -17.68 2.19 4.14
C GLY A 106 -18.68 3.20 3.60
N ALA A 107 -18.78 3.31 2.28
CA ALA A 107 -19.77 4.17 1.63
C ALA A 107 -21.21 3.75 1.96
N SER A 108 -21.49 2.45 1.96
CA SER A 108 -22.80 1.89 2.31
C SER A 108 -23.17 2.17 3.75
N LEU A 109 -22.24 1.98 4.68
CA LEU A 109 -22.45 2.29 6.11
C LEU A 109 -22.67 3.78 6.34
N LEU A 110 -21.92 4.63 5.66
CA LEU A 110 -22.07 6.07 5.75
C LEU A 110 -23.43 6.53 5.21
N ALA A 111 -23.85 5.98 4.07
CA ALA A 111 -25.17 6.26 3.51
C ALA A 111 -26.28 5.80 4.44
N ALA A 112 -26.17 4.62 5.01
CA ALA A 112 -27.14 4.09 5.96
C ALA A 112 -27.26 4.97 7.22
N SER A 113 -26.11 5.39 7.77
CA SER A 113 -26.10 6.24 8.99
C SER A 113 -26.68 7.64 8.78
N ASN A 114 -26.76 8.10 7.53
CA ASN A 114 -27.36 9.38 7.17
C ASN A 114 -28.73 9.24 6.48
N SER A 115 -29.29 8.03 6.45
CA SER A 115 -30.59 7.76 5.85
C SER A 115 -31.74 8.24 6.74
N LYS A 116 -32.73 8.85 6.13
CA LYS A 116 -33.95 9.29 6.83
C LYS A 116 -34.99 8.17 7.01
N TYR A 117 -34.69 6.96 6.52
CA TYR A 117 -35.62 5.81 6.56
C TYR A 117 -35.52 4.97 7.84
N GLU A 118 -34.87 5.49 8.88
CA GLU A 118 -34.56 4.75 10.12
C GLU A 118 -35.79 4.54 11.06
N HIS A 119 -36.96 5.03 10.69
CA HIS A 119 -38.10 5.06 11.60
C HIS A 119 -39.39 4.37 11.13
N ASP A 120 -39.37 3.60 10.05
CA ASP A 120 -40.56 2.91 9.54
C ASP A 120 -40.57 1.38 9.78
N PHE A 121 -39.87 0.93 10.83
CA PHE A 121 -39.95 -0.46 11.31
C PHE A 121 -40.35 -0.57 12.75
#